data_8c14f282de04140f5eae841f46e39eb6
#
_entry.id   8c14f282de04140f5eae841f46e39eb6
#
_cell.length_a   1.000
_cell.length_b   1.000
_cell.length_c   1.000
_cell.angle_alpha   90.00
_cell.angle_beta   90.00
_cell.angle_gamma   90.00
#
_symmetry.space_group_name_H-M   'P 1'
#
loop_
_entity.id
_entity.type
_entity.pdbx_description
1 polymer ?
#
loop_
_entity_poly.entity_id
_entity_poly.type
_entity_poly.pdbx_seq_one_letter_code
_entity_poly.pdbx_strand_id
1 'polypeptide(L)'
;MKYLIFGYGVTGKSIEKYLSSKGEVYFIYDDDEKKLKNIEESKLFVKNKINEIDEVIISPGIIPNHELLQEFISKRVSIKTDIDIFSNNYSGKIIGVTGTNGKTTFVNELTKFLNLNMLPSIALGNIGVSPLDIIGKDYEYVVLELSSYQLHYTTKLNLDIAVILNIFPDHIDWHDTFENYVISKLKILTFLVKEKEDRKIIGSNTGVIEDNLPKNFNLNSPINKNVHEELLLSLGEAVKLIGGEDLFNSYIKYIEVNNINYPHRMEQFLNLKNKNISFFNDSKATNYHAVSEATKLFSSQDRDCILILHGITKETSGNKLNIDSIVKHIVIPKDMNINLGTNDANIIYIENIYDIKVTLENLLSNNQIVLFSCGGSSFNDFQNYQDRGNYFKKIILSMDIEDA
;
A
#
# COMPACT_ATOMS: atom_id res chain seq x y z
N MET A 1 23.08 20.29 16.88
CA MET A 1 21.93 19.62 17.52
C MET A 1 22.31 18.16 17.75
N LYS A 2 21.72 17.52 18.77
CA LYS A 2 21.89 16.08 19.02
C LYS A 2 20.60 15.38 18.64
N TYR A 3 20.69 14.48 17.69
CA TYR A 3 19.52 13.76 17.15
C TYR A 3 19.42 12.36 17.75
N LEU A 4 18.20 11.85 17.89
CA LEU A 4 17.95 10.43 18.10
C LEU A 4 17.27 9.83 16.86
N ILE A 5 17.89 8.86 16.23
CA ILE A 5 17.25 8.00 15.22
C ILE A 5 16.49 6.91 15.97
N PHE A 6 15.16 6.98 15.94
CA PHE A 6 14.31 6.07 16.66
C PHE A 6 13.68 5.06 15.68
N GLY A 7 14.16 3.82 15.74
CA GLY A 7 13.89 2.74 14.78
C GLY A 7 14.95 2.66 13.68
N TYR A 8 15.71 1.56 13.66
CA TYR A 8 16.86 1.38 12.78
C TYR A 8 16.65 0.32 11.69
N GLY A 9 15.49 0.44 11.02
CA GLY A 9 15.17 -0.28 9.78
C GLY A 9 15.74 0.43 8.54
N VAL A 10 15.07 0.25 7.40
CA VAL A 10 15.44 0.91 6.13
C VAL A 10 15.44 2.43 6.28
N THR A 11 14.37 2.98 6.87
CA THR A 11 14.23 4.43 7.11
C THR A 11 15.34 4.95 8.05
N GLY A 12 15.57 4.29 9.18
CA GLY A 12 16.61 4.70 10.15
C GLY A 12 18.01 4.73 9.55
N LYS A 13 18.35 3.75 8.70
CA LYS A 13 19.64 3.73 7.98
C LYS A 13 19.78 4.87 6.98
N SER A 14 18.70 5.24 6.31
CA SER A 14 18.69 6.40 5.42
C SER A 14 18.86 7.71 6.18
N ILE A 15 18.20 7.84 7.34
CA ILE A 15 18.35 8.99 8.23
C ILE A 15 19.82 9.08 8.73
N GLU A 16 20.42 7.97 9.15
CA GLU A 16 21.84 7.94 9.54
C GLU A 16 22.76 8.43 8.43
N LYS A 17 22.58 7.90 7.21
CA LYS A 17 23.35 8.32 6.04
C LYS A 17 23.23 9.84 5.80
N TYR A 18 22.02 10.37 5.90
CA TYR A 18 21.76 11.80 5.73
C TYR A 18 22.44 12.63 6.82
N LEU A 19 22.24 12.32 8.10
CA LEU A 19 22.85 13.05 9.23
C LEU A 19 24.37 12.98 9.19
N SER A 20 24.94 11.81 8.88
CA SER A 20 26.40 11.63 8.69
C SER A 20 26.93 12.53 7.58
N SER A 21 26.22 12.63 6.45
CA SER A 21 26.63 13.49 5.33
C SER A 21 26.63 14.99 5.67
N LYS A 22 25.86 15.38 6.70
CA LYS A 22 25.76 16.74 7.20
C LYS A 22 26.71 17.02 8.37
N GLY A 23 27.43 16.00 8.86
CA GLY A 23 28.31 16.10 10.04
C GLY A 23 27.55 16.32 11.35
N GLU A 24 26.29 15.89 11.41
CA GLU A 24 25.43 16.04 12.59
C GLU A 24 25.76 14.98 13.65
N VAL A 25 25.53 15.31 14.91
CA VAL A 25 25.67 14.39 16.04
C VAL A 25 24.36 13.64 16.25
N TYR A 26 24.41 12.32 16.25
CA TYR A 26 23.22 11.49 16.43
C TYR A 26 23.50 10.25 17.27
N PHE A 27 22.42 9.73 17.87
CA PHE A 27 22.36 8.44 18.53
C PHE A 27 21.30 7.58 17.83
N ILE A 28 21.40 6.26 18.03
CA ILE A 28 20.53 5.26 17.40
C ILE A 28 19.87 4.41 18.48
N TYR A 29 18.57 4.19 18.34
CA TYR A 29 17.77 3.28 19.16
C TYR A 29 16.88 2.40 18.28
N ASP A 30 16.81 1.13 18.60
CA ASP A 30 15.80 0.18 18.07
C ASP A 30 15.51 -0.86 19.16
N ASP A 31 14.28 -1.35 19.27
CA ASP A 31 13.91 -2.42 20.21
C ASP A 31 14.54 -3.76 19.84
N ASP A 32 14.83 -3.97 18.55
CA ASP A 32 15.52 -5.16 18.06
C ASP A 32 17.05 -4.97 18.13
N GLU A 33 17.65 -5.47 19.20
CA GLU A 33 19.10 -5.42 19.40
C GLU A 33 19.89 -6.04 18.23
N LYS A 34 19.29 -6.95 17.46
CA LYS A 34 19.97 -7.56 16.30
C LYS A 34 20.30 -6.52 15.24
N LYS A 35 19.49 -5.48 15.09
CA LYS A 35 19.73 -4.38 14.16
C LYS A 35 20.89 -3.48 14.61
N LEU A 36 21.21 -3.47 15.90
CA LEU A 36 22.21 -2.62 16.51
C LEU A 36 23.61 -3.25 16.60
N LYS A 37 23.75 -4.55 16.32
CA LYS A 37 25.01 -5.32 16.51
C LYS A 37 26.25 -4.74 15.84
N ASN A 38 26.09 -4.02 14.73
CA ASN A 38 27.19 -3.45 13.95
C ASN A 38 27.32 -1.93 14.14
N ILE A 39 26.63 -1.36 15.11
CA ILE A 39 26.69 0.07 15.41
C ILE A 39 27.76 0.29 16.49
N GLU A 40 28.58 1.32 16.30
CA GLU A 40 29.56 1.73 17.30
C GLU A 40 28.86 2.06 18.63
N GLU A 41 29.41 1.57 19.74
CA GLU A 41 28.83 1.77 21.08
C GLU A 41 28.63 3.25 21.41
N SER A 42 29.50 4.12 20.93
CA SER A 42 29.44 5.58 21.09
C SER A 42 28.18 6.21 20.48
N LYS A 43 27.61 5.56 19.47
CA LYS A 43 26.39 5.98 18.77
C LYS A 43 25.12 5.34 19.33
N LEU A 44 25.23 4.36 20.21
CA LEU A 44 24.05 3.76 20.82
C LEU A 44 23.41 4.72 21.83
N PHE A 45 22.10 4.85 21.71
CA PHE A 45 21.35 5.63 22.68
C PHE A 45 21.20 4.86 23.99
N VAL A 46 21.48 5.55 25.08
CA VAL A 46 21.25 5.05 26.45
C VAL A 46 20.30 6.02 27.19
N LYS A 47 19.37 5.48 27.97
CA LYS A 47 18.26 6.25 28.57
C LYS A 47 18.74 7.44 29.43
N ASN A 48 19.91 7.37 30.01
CA ASN A 48 20.49 8.49 30.80
C ASN A 48 20.84 9.73 29.93
N LYS A 49 20.93 9.58 28.61
CA LYS A 49 21.18 10.68 27.66
C LYS A 49 19.88 11.35 27.15
N ILE A 50 18.72 10.97 27.65
CA ILE A 50 17.42 11.48 27.15
C ILE A 50 17.32 13.01 27.16
N ASN A 51 17.92 13.65 28.18
CA ASN A 51 17.91 15.12 28.32
C ASN A 51 18.95 15.81 27.40
N GLU A 52 19.76 15.05 26.68
CA GLU A 52 20.74 15.59 25.73
C GLU A 52 20.19 15.62 24.28
N ILE A 53 19.02 15.00 24.04
CA ILE A 53 18.42 14.90 22.71
C ILE A 53 17.61 16.16 22.44
N ASP A 54 17.97 16.86 21.36
CA ASP A 54 17.26 18.04 20.88
C ASP A 54 16.08 17.69 19.99
N GLU A 55 16.23 16.63 19.16
CA GLU A 55 15.21 16.20 18.20
C GLU A 55 15.24 14.68 17.99
N VAL A 56 14.06 14.07 17.93
CA VAL A 56 13.88 12.65 17.57
C VAL A 56 13.44 12.55 16.11
N ILE A 57 14.14 11.73 15.33
CA ILE A 57 13.71 11.37 13.98
C ILE A 57 13.21 9.94 14.02
N ILE A 58 11.89 9.79 13.92
CA ILE A 58 11.19 8.53 14.16
C ILE A 58 10.93 7.75 12.88
N SER A 59 11.16 6.44 12.92
CA SER A 59 10.73 5.52 11.88
C SER A 59 9.23 5.21 12.00
N PRO A 60 8.48 5.07 10.88
CA PRO A 60 7.03 4.94 10.91
C PRO A 60 6.51 3.66 11.59
N GLY A 61 7.35 2.63 11.73
CA GLY A 61 6.97 1.37 12.39
C GLY A 61 6.86 1.44 13.92
N ILE A 62 7.36 2.49 14.55
CA ILE A 62 7.25 2.66 16.00
C ILE A 62 5.82 2.96 16.40
N ILE A 63 5.28 2.20 17.36
CA ILE A 63 3.88 2.38 17.82
C ILE A 63 3.72 3.66 18.61
N PRO A 64 2.57 4.36 18.54
CA PRO A 64 2.37 5.63 19.20
C PRO A 64 2.48 5.57 20.72
N ASN A 65 2.08 4.46 21.33
CA ASN A 65 2.11 4.27 22.80
C ASN A 65 3.45 3.70 23.32
N HIS A 66 4.52 3.69 22.51
CA HIS A 66 5.84 3.25 22.95
C HIS A 66 6.36 4.07 24.12
N GLU A 67 6.79 3.42 25.22
CA GLU A 67 7.18 4.06 26.48
C GLU A 67 8.23 5.18 26.30
N LEU A 68 9.31 4.88 25.60
CA LEU A 68 10.38 5.85 25.34
C LEU A 68 9.89 7.04 24.48
N LEU A 69 8.99 6.80 23.51
CA LEU A 69 8.39 7.87 22.70
C LEU A 69 7.55 8.79 23.56
N GLN A 70 6.72 8.23 24.45
CA GLN A 70 5.89 9.01 25.38
C GLN A 70 6.73 9.85 26.34
N GLU A 71 7.91 9.35 26.74
CA GLU A 71 8.84 10.11 27.57
C GLU A 71 9.39 11.34 26.81
N PHE A 72 9.77 11.22 25.54
CA PHE A 72 10.17 12.36 24.70
C PHE A 72 9.03 13.36 24.49
N ILE A 73 7.81 12.87 24.23
CA ILE A 73 6.62 13.72 24.09
C ILE A 73 6.37 14.52 25.38
N SER A 74 6.44 13.86 26.55
CA SER A 74 6.24 14.53 27.85
C SER A 74 7.27 15.65 28.11
N LYS A 75 8.49 15.47 27.60
CA LYS A 75 9.57 16.45 27.66
C LYS A 75 9.50 17.51 26.57
N ARG A 76 8.49 17.44 25.68
CA ARG A 76 8.30 18.35 24.53
C ARG A 76 9.49 18.37 23.57
N VAL A 77 10.21 17.27 23.44
CA VAL A 77 11.25 17.11 22.43
C VAL A 77 10.59 17.08 21.05
N SER A 78 11.19 17.77 20.09
CA SER A 78 10.70 17.78 18.70
C SER A 78 10.78 16.39 18.10
N ILE A 79 9.66 15.92 17.51
CA ILE A 79 9.60 14.63 16.81
C ILE A 79 9.33 14.90 15.34
N LYS A 80 10.18 14.35 14.48
CA LYS A 80 10.08 14.48 13.01
C LYS A 80 10.23 13.12 12.35
N THR A 81 9.92 13.08 11.07
CA THR A 81 10.13 11.96 10.17
C THR A 81 11.16 12.31 9.09
N ASP A 82 11.60 11.32 8.34
CA ASP A 82 12.37 11.52 7.10
C ASP A 82 11.60 12.38 6.08
N ILE A 83 10.27 12.29 6.08
CA ILE A 83 9.39 13.11 5.23
C ILE A 83 9.46 14.60 5.61
N ASP A 84 9.47 14.93 6.90
CA ASP A 84 9.62 16.31 7.38
C ASP A 84 10.97 16.91 6.93
N ILE A 85 12.05 16.12 7.05
CA ILE A 85 13.39 16.53 6.62
C ILE A 85 13.42 16.73 5.10
N PHE A 86 12.86 15.78 4.35
CA PHE A 86 12.75 15.85 2.90
C PHE A 86 12.01 17.11 2.47
N SER A 87 10.82 17.36 3.01
CA SER A 87 9.99 18.51 2.65
C SER A 87 10.68 19.85 2.88
N ASN A 88 11.54 19.95 3.90
CA ASN A 88 12.29 21.17 4.17
C ASN A 88 13.48 21.41 3.21
N ASN A 89 13.92 20.38 2.49
CA ASN A 89 15.13 20.41 1.67
C ASN A 89 14.88 20.10 0.18
N TYR A 90 13.61 20.06 -0.23
CA TYR A 90 13.22 19.80 -1.60
C TYR A 90 12.28 20.90 -2.12
N SER A 91 12.56 21.39 -3.33
CA SER A 91 11.85 22.53 -3.95
C SER A 91 11.00 22.18 -5.17
N GLY A 92 11.08 20.93 -5.66
CA GLY A 92 10.24 20.47 -6.77
C GLY A 92 8.79 20.23 -6.35
N LYS A 93 7.94 19.90 -7.31
CA LYS A 93 6.52 19.62 -7.06
C LYS A 93 6.33 18.23 -6.44
N ILE A 94 5.50 18.15 -5.39
CA ILE A 94 5.24 16.91 -4.66
C ILE A 94 3.77 16.52 -4.79
N ILE A 95 3.53 15.32 -5.27
CA ILE A 95 2.21 14.68 -5.34
C ILE A 95 2.16 13.61 -4.26
N GLY A 96 1.43 13.87 -3.17
CA GLY A 96 1.27 12.92 -2.08
C GLY A 96 0.11 11.95 -2.34
N VAL A 97 0.35 10.65 -2.15
CA VAL A 97 -0.64 9.60 -2.43
C VAL A 97 -0.80 8.69 -1.23
N THR A 98 -2.02 8.59 -0.72
CA THR A 98 -2.39 7.62 0.31
C THR A 98 -3.64 6.83 -0.07
N GLY A 99 -3.97 5.84 0.72
CA GLY A 99 -5.11 4.94 0.56
C GLY A 99 -4.86 3.62 1.26
N THR A 100 -5.87 2.79 1.42
CA THR A 100 -5.68 1.42 1.88
C THR A 100 -5.09 0.60 0.75
N ASN A 101 -5.70 0.64 -0.43
CA ASN A 101 -5.31 -0.11 -1.63
C ASN A 101 -4.93 0.82 -2.79
N GLY A 102 -4.15 0.31 -3.75
CA GLY A 102 -3.86 1.00 -5.00
C GLY A 102 -2.68 1.97 -5.00
N LYS A 103 -2.16 2.41 -3.84
CA LYS A 103 -1.09 3.42 -3.73
C LYS A 103 0.12 3.17 -4.65
N THR A 104 0.76 2.03 -4.50
CA THR A 104 1.96 1.67 -5.27
C THR A 104 1.71 1.67 -6.77
N THR A 105 0.55 1.20 -7.18
CA THR A 105 0.14 1.19 -8.58
C THR A 105 -0.02 2.61 -9.11
N PHE A 106 -0.77 3.44 -8.39
CA PHE A 106 -0.96 4.84 -8.74
C PHE A 106 0.38 5.58 -8.89
N VAL A 107 1.24 5.46 -7.89
CA VAL A 107 2.53 6.15 -7.85
C VAL A 107 3.43 5.74 -9.01
N ASN A 108 3.53 4.43 -9.28
CA ASN A 108 4.36 3.93 -10.37
C ASN A 108 3.82 4.31 -11.75
N GLU A 109 2.50 4.20 -11.96
CA GLU A 109 1.91 4.53 -13.26
C GLU A 109 1.94 6.02 -13.55
N LEU A 110 1.64 6.86 -12.56
CA LEU A 110 1.74 8.30 -12.74
C LEU A 110 3.18 8.70 -13.07
N THR A 111 4.15 8.17 -12.32
CA THR A 111 5.58 8.44 -12.57
C THR A 111 6.01 7.99 -13.96
N LYS A 112 5.60 6.78 -14.38
CA LYS A 112 5.91 6.24 -15.71
C LYS A 112 5.30 7.12 -16.80
N PHE A 113 4.03 7.49 -16.66
CA PHE A 113 3.34 8.34 -17.62
C PHE A 113 3.99 9.73 -17.74
N LEU A 114 4.33 10.36 -16.62
CA LEU A 114 5.00 11.68 -16.62
C LEU A 114 6.36 11.60 -17.32
N ASN A 115 7.18 10.61 -17.03
CA ASN A 115 8.48 10.42 -17.68
C ASN A 115 8.35 10.16 -19.19
N LEU A 116 7.32 9.44 -19.65
CA LEU A 116 7.04 9.26 -21.08
C LEU A 116 6.66 10.58 -21.77
N ASN A 117 6.12 11.53 -21.04
CA ASN A 117 5.77 12.87 -21.52
C ASN A 117 6.85 13.91 -21.22
N MET A 118 8.09 13.50 -20.99
CA MET A 118 9.26 14.36 -20.74
C MET A 118 9.12 15.28 -19.53
N LEU A 119 8.37 14.85 -18.52
CA LEU A 119 8.26 15.49 -17.21
C LEU A 119 9.07 14.66 -16.19
N PRO A 120 10.34 15.04 -15.91
CA PRO A 120 11.23 14.26 -15.06
C PRO A 120 10.62 13.98 -13.70
N SER A 121 10.34 12.72 -13.41
CA SER A 121 9.57 12.31 -12.23
C SER A 121 10.18 11.10 -11.55
N ILE A 122 9.98 10.99 -10.24
CA ILE A 122 10.42 9.86 -9.43
C ILE A 122 9.33 9.41 -8.46
N ALA A 123 9.19 8.07 -8.32
CA ALA A 123 8.35 7.42 -7.31
C ALA A 123 9.17 7.12 -6.06
N LEU A 124 8.68 7.50 -4.88
CA LEU A 124 9.36 7.22 -3.61
C LEU A 124 8.41 7.26 -2.40
N GLY A 125 8.97 7.14 -1.20
CA GLY A 125 8.25 7.14 0.07
C GLY A 125 8.15 5.75 0.70
N ASN A 126 6.96 5.21 0.83
CA ASN A 126 6.75 3.84 1.33
C ASN A 126 7.20 2.75 0.31
N ILE A 127 7.73 3.17 -0.81
CA ILE A 127 8.29 2.36 -1.89
C ILE A 127 9.57 3.00 -2.45
N GLY A 128 10.36 2.20 -3.17
CA GLY A 128 11.53 2.69 -3.90
C GLY A 128 12.65 3.17 -3.00
N VAL A 129 13.25 4.29 -3.37
CA VAL A 129 14.35 4.91 -2.64
C VAL A 129 13.85 5.83 -1.54
N SER A 130 14.68 6.07 -0.52
CA SER A 130 14.32 7.02 0.53
C SER A 130 14.16 8.44 -0.03
N PRO A 131 13.19 9.22 0.47
CA PRO A 131 13.07 10.63 0.12
C PRO A 131 14.35 11.42 0.38
N LEU A 132 15.13 11.06 1.39
CA LEU A 132 16.40 11.73 1.71
C LEU A 132 17.49 11.52 0.66
N ASP A 133 17.46 10.41 -0.08
CA ASP A 133 18.46 10.10 -1.12
C ASP A 133 18.29 10.95 -2.40
N ILE A 134 17.18 11.66 -2.54
CA ILE A 134 16.92 12.53 -3.71
C ILE A 134 17.10 14.00 -3.41
N ILE A 135 17.41 14.38 -2.18
CA ILE A 135 17.72 15.78 -1.84
C ILE A 135 18.91 16.23 -2.68
N GLY A 136 18.75 17.36 -3.39
CA GLY A 136 19.75 17.90 -4.30
C GLY A 136 19.75 17.28 -5.72
N LYS A 137 18.78 16.39 -6.02
CA LYS A 137 18.53 15.92 -7.39
C LYS A 137 17.40 16.72 -8.03
N ASP A 138 17.48 16.87 -9.35
CA ASP A 138 16.56 17.71 -10.12
C ASP A 138 15.47 16.84 -10.76
N TYR A 139 14.36 16.67 -10.04
CA TYR A 139 13.13 16.09 -10.56
C TYR A 139 12.05 17.19 -10.56
N GLU A 140 11.28 17.28 -11.62
CA GLU A 140 10.17 18.22 -11.67
C GLU A 140 9.03 17.79 -10.76
N TYR A 141 8.76 16.45 -10.73
CA TYR A 141 7.72 15.87 -9.89
C TYR A 141 8.27 14.75 -9.02
N VAL A 142 7.89 14.77 -7.77
CA VAL A 142 8.01 13.62 -6.84
C VAL A 142 6.62 13.06 -6.60
N VAL A 143 6.40 11.79 -6.93
CA VAL A 143 5.17 11.09 -6.60
C VAL A 143 5.44 10.25 -5.35
N LEU A 144 4.92 10.74 -4.21
CA LEU A 144 5.27 10.27 -2.88
C LEU A 144 4.18 9.36 -2.33
N GLU A 145 4.49 8.05 -2.20
CA GLU A 145 3.63 7.11 -1.50
C GLU A 145 3.71 7.31 0.00
N LEU A 146 2.56 7.56 0.65
CA LEU A 146 2.47 7.80 2.08
C LEU A 146 1.57 6.76 2.75
N SER A 147 2.15 5.99 3.68
CA SER A 147 1.40 5.10 4.57
C SER A 147 0.69 5.90 5.66
N SER A 148 -0.30 5.27 6.33
CA SER A 148 -0.95 5.87 7.51
C SER A 148 0.04 6.09 8.66
N TYR A 149 1.03 5.23 8.79
CA TYR A 149 2.09 5.33 9.81
C TYR A 149 2.99 6.56 9.60
N GLN A 150 3.43 6.78 8.34
CA GLN A 150 4.19 7.98 7.98
C GLN A 150 3.37 9.25 8.20
N LEU A 151 2.13 9.28 7.73
CA LEU A 151 1.23 10.42 7.90
C LEU A 151 0.93 10.73 9.37
N HIS A 152 0.84 9.70 10.23
CA HIS A 152 0.62 9.89 11.67
C HIS A 152 1.68 10.81 12.27
N TYR A 153 2.96 10.53 12.02
CA TYR A 153 4.07 11.28 12.61
C TYR A 153 4.50 12.51 11.83
N THR A 154 4.31 12.53 10.51
CA THR A 154 4.71 13.69 9.69
C THR A 154 4.02 14.96 10.17
N THR A 155 4.79 16.00 10.41
CA THR A 155 4.31 17.29 10.92
C THR A 155 4.36 18.38 9.86
N LYS A 156 5.23 18.24 8.87
CA LYS A 156 5.42 19.22 7.81
C LYS A 156 5.65 18.55 6.46
N LEU A 157 4.80 18.86 5.52
CA LEU A 157 4.94 18.49 4.11
C LEU A 157 4.26 19.56 3.26
N ASN A 158 4.82 19.86 2.10
CA ASN A 158 4.24 20.82 1.16
C ASN A 158 3.82 20.07 -0.10
N LEU A 159 2.54 19.81 -0.25
CA LEU A 159 1.99 19.08 -1.39
C LEU A 159 1.43 20.02 -2.44
N ASP A 160 1.75 19.75 -3.71
CA ASP A 160 1.10 20.36 -4.87
C ASP A 160 -0.23 19.68 -5.19
N ILE A 161 -0.31 18.37 -4.99
CA ILE A 161 -1.52 17.56 -5.15
C ILE A 161 -1.58 16.54 -4.02
N ALA A 162 -2.74 16.35 -3.40
CA ALA A 162 -3.01 15.31 -2.43
C ALA A 162 -4.04 14.31 -2.98
N VAL A 163 -3.71 13.02 -2.89
CA VAL A 163 -4.55 11.93 -3.39
C VAL A 163 -4.88 10.96 -2.26
N ILE A 164 -6.16 10.73 -2.02
CA ILE A 164 -6.69 9.67 -1.18
C ILE A 164 -7.47 8.71 -2.07
N LEU A 165 -6.91 7.54 -2.34
CA LEU A 165 -7.54 6.58 -3.26
C LEU A 165 -8.79 5.92 -2.65
N ASN A 166 -8.66 5.44 -1.41
CA ASN A 166 -9.73 4.77 -0.67
C ASN A 166 -9.33 4.60 0.79
N ILE A 167 -10.29 4.40 1.68
CA ILE A 167 -10.04 4.08 3.08
C ILE A 167 -10.96 2.95 3.52
N PHE A 168 -10.37 1.80 3.88
CA PHE A 168 -11.03 0.62 4.41
C PHE A 168 -10.34 0.18 5.69
N PRO A 169 -10.99 -0.56 6.57
CA PRO A 169 -10.36 -1.08 7.79
C PRO A 169 -9.07 -1.85 7.48
N ASP A 170 -7.97 -1.40 8.08
CA ASP A 170 -6.65 -2.02 8.02
C ASP A 170 -5.79 -1.46 9.17
N HIS A 171 -4.78 -2.19 9.61
CA HIS A 171 -3.79 -1.72 10.59
C HIS A 171 -4.38 -1.23 11.94
N ILE A 172 -5.48 -1.82 12.40
CA ILE A 172 -6.13 -1.44 13.66
C ILE A 172 -5.24 -1.79 14.86
N ASP A 173 -4.43 -2.84 14.73
CA ASP A 173 -3.41 -3.24 15.71
C ASP A 173 -2.39 -2.12 16.03
N TRP A 174 -2.11 -1.24 15.08
CA TRP A 174 -1.19 -0.13 15.24
C TRP A 174 -1.90 1.19 15.60
N HIS A 175 -3.09 1.44 15.02
CA HIS A 175 -3.83 2.68 15.19
C HIS A 175 -4.83 2.67 16.36
N ASP A 176 -5.01 1.53 17.04
CA ASP A 176 -6.01 1.22 18.09
C ASP A 176 -7.44 1.21 17.56
N THR A 177 -7.82 2.16 16.72
CA THR A 177 -9.18 2.28 16.17
C THR A 177 -9.15 2.58 14.67
N PHE A 178 -10.25 2.23 14.00
CA PHE A 178 -10.43 2.59 12.60
C PHE A 178 -10.50 4.12 12.41
N GLU A 179 -11.07 4.82 13.36
CA GLU A 179 -11.14 6.29 13.35
C GLU A 179 -9.75 6.93 13.34
N ASN A 180 -8.84 6.47 14.20
CA ASN A 180 -7.45 6.94 14.24
C ASN A 180 -6.72 6.67 12.92
N TYR A 181 -6.98 5.51 12.29
CA TYR A 181 -6.45 5.19 10.97
C TYR A 181 -6.97 6.17 9.90
N VAL A 182 -8.27 6.46 9.89
CA VAL A 182 -8.90 7.44 8.99
C VAL A 182 -8.28 8.83 9.20
N ILE A 183 -8.21 9.31 10.44
CA ILE A 183 -7.64 10.61 10.79
C ILE A 183 -6.19 10.71 10.29
N SER A 184 -5.39 9.66 10.48
CA SER A 184 -4.00 9.62 10.02
C SER A 184 -3.91 9.78 8.50
N LYS A 185 -4.81 9.17 7.71
CA LYS A 185 -4.80 9.33 6.25
C LYS A 185 -5.34 10.70 5.80
N LEU A 186 -6.39 11.20 6.45
CA LEU A 186 -6.97 12.52 6.12
C LEU A 186 -5.97 13.65 6.36
N LYS A 187 -5.00 13.45 7.25
CA LYS A 187 -3.93 14.42 7.52
C LYS A 187 -3.17 14.84 6.25
N ILE A 188 -3.11 14.00 5.20
CA ILE A 188 -2.48 14.36 3.93
C ILE A 188 -3.06 15.66 3.33
N LEU A 189 -4.35 15.91 3.55
CA LEU A 189 -5.03 17.11 3.03
C LEU A 189 -4.56 18.39 3.71
N THR A 190 -4.09 18.31 4.95
CA THR A 190 -3.56 19.46 5.69
C THR A 190 -2.19 19.90 5.19
N PHE A 191 -1.56 19.10 4.36
CA PHE A 191 -0.26 19.40 3.77
C PHE A 191 -0.33 20.07 2.39
N LEU A 192 -1.53 20.26 1.83
CA LEU A 192 -1.69 21.03 0.61
C LEU A 192 -1.26 22.48 0.84
N VAL A 193 -0.50 23.04 -0.11
CA VAL A 193 -0.16 24.46 -0.08
C VAL A 193 -1.44 25.29 -0.19
N LYS A 194 -1.59 26.35 0.58
CA LYS A 194 -2.84 27.13 0.71
C LYS A 194 -3.45 27.55 -0.63
N GLU A 195 -2.61 27.93 -1.59
CA GLU A 195 -3.03 28.34 -2.94
C GLU A 195 -3.47 27.18 -3.83
N LYS A 196 -3.44 25.94 -3.31
CA LYS A 196 -3.71 24.68 -4.04
C LYS A 196 -4.70 23.78 -3.30
N GLU A 197 -5.53 24.33 -2.43
CA GLU A 197 -6.51 23.56 -1.63
C GLU A 197 -7.54 22.81 -2.49
N ASP A 198 -7.78 23.26 -3.72
CA ASP A 198 -8.63 22.61 -4.73
C ASP A 198 -7.95 21.43 -5.42
N ARG A 199 -6.63 21.28 -5.29
CA ARG A 199 -5.84 20.22 -5.94
C ARG A 199 -5.79 18.94 -5.10
N LYS A 200 -6.94 18.47 -4.70
CA LYS A 200 -7.15 17.22 -3.98
C LYS A 200 -7.97 16.24 -4.83
N ILE A 201 -7.61 14.97 -4.74
CA ILE A 201 -8.34 13.87 -5.37
C ILE A 201 -8.75 12.92 -4.26
N ILE A 202 -10.04 12.68 -4.14
CA ILE A 202 -10.63 11.81 -3.13
C ILE A 202 -11.47 10.76 -3.86
N GLY A 203 -11.07 9.52 -3.75
CA GLY A 203 -11.75 8.38 -4.36
C GLY A 203 -13.14 8.16 -3.77
N SER A 204 -14.01 7.50 -4.52
CA SER A 204 -15.43 7.35 -4.21
C SER A 204 -15.73 6.38 -3.06
N ASN A 205 -14.85 5.43 -2.78
CA ASN A 205 -15.02 4.44 -1.70
C ASN A 205 -14.53 4.99 -0.35
N THR A 206 -15.10 6.11 0.05
CA THR A 206 -14.69 6.85 1.24
C THR A 206 -15.88 7.15 2.15
N GLY A 207 -16.92 6.32 2.14
CA GLY A 207 -18.16 6.53 2.89
C GLY A 207 -18.00 6.86 4.38
N VAL A 208 -16.81 6.60 4.93
CA VAL A 208 -16.42 7.01 6.30
C VAL A 208 -15.80 8.41 6.31
N ILE A 209 -15.44 8.95 5.15
CA ILE A 209 -14.80 10.28 5.04
C ILE A 209 -15.85 11.38 5.18
N GLU A 210 -17.06 11.19 4.69
CA GLU A 210 -18.11 12.23 4.70
C GLU A 210 -18.43 12.72 6.12
N ASP A 211 -18.46 11.82 7.10
CA ASP A 211 -18.76 12.16 8.50
C ASP A 211 -17.56 12.81 9.23
N ASN A 212 -16.34 12.61 8.74
CA ASN A 212 -15.10 13.05 9.38
C ASN A 212 -14.37 14.19 8.64
N LEU A 213 -14.88 14.61 7.49
CA LEU A 213 -14.32 15.76 6.77
C LEU A 213 -14.66 17.08 7.46
N PRO A 214 -13.74 18.06 7.46
CA PRO A 214 -14.09 19.43 7.83
C PRO A 214 -15.29 19.90 6.99
N LYS A 215 -16.27 20.61 7.61
CA LYS A 215 -17.54 21.03 7.00
C LYS A 215 -17.45 21.78 5.64
N ASN A 216 -16.25 22.13 5.22
CA ASN A 216 -15.96 22.84 3.96
C ASN A 216 -15.54 21.93 2.81
N PHE A 217 -15.56 20.61 3.01
CA PHE A 217 -15.17 19.65 1.99
C PHE A 217 -16.39 19.20 1.17
N ASN A 218 -16.43 19.58 -0.10
CA ASN A 218 -17.38 19.06 -1.06
C ASN A 218 -16.81 17.80 -1.73
N LEU A 219 -17.40 16.65 -1.50
CA LEU A 219 -17.12 15.42 -2.23
C LEU A 219 -17.97 15.41 -3.51
N ASN A 220 -17.32 15.70 -4.62
CA ASN A 220 -17.98 15.47 -5.92
C ASN A 220 -17.72 14.02 -6.34
N SER A 221 -18.53 13.08 -5.86
CA SER A 221 -18.85 11.87 -6.61
C SER A 221 -19.51 10.77 -5.79
N PRO A 222 -20.66 10.30 -6.12
CA PRO A 222 -21.17 9.00 -5.72
C PRO A 222 -21.21 8.07 -6.93
N ILE A 223 -20.25 7.19 -7.11
CA ILE A 223 -20.43 6.06 -8.02
C ILE A 223 -19.67 4.87 -7.39
N ASN A 224 -20.39 3.78 -7.10
CA ASN A 224 -19.82 2.48 -6.81
C ASN A 224 -19.03 1.98 -8.02
N LYS A 225 -17.75 2.30 -8.08
CA LYS A 225 -16.80 1.82 -9.09
C LYS A 225 -15.90 0.77 -8.48
N ASN A 226 -15.49 -0.19 -9.30
CA ASN A 226 -14.48 -1.14 -8.83
C ASN A 226 -13.13 -0.41 -8.58
N VAL A 227 -12.28 -0.97 -7.72
CA VAL A 227 -10.99 -0.37 -7.31
C VAL A 227 -10.10 -0.02 -8.51
N HIS A 228 -10.20 -0.76 -9.60
CA HIS A 228 -9.39 -0.53 -10.81
C HIS A 228 -9.89 0.69 -11.60
N GLU A 229 -11.19 0.83 -11.82
CA GLU A 229 -11.78 1.99 -12.48
C GLU A 229 -11.53 3.27 -11.69
N GLU A 230 -11.65 3.19 -10.37
CA GLU A 230 -11.39 4.29 -9.46
C GLU A 230 -9.91 4.75 -9.54
N LEU A 231 -8.98 3.79 -9.64
CA LEU A 231 -7.56 4.07 -9.82
C LEU A 231 -7.29 4.81 -11.13
N LEU A 232 -7.87 4.36 -12.25
CA LEU A 232 -7.69 4.99 -13.57
C LEU A 232 -8.27 6.40 -13.60
N LEU A 233 -9.41 6.62 -12.98
CA LEU A 233 -10.02 7.94 -12.86
C LEU A 233 -9.18 8.89 -12.03
N SER A 234 -8.72 8.44 -10.86
CA SER A 234 -7.86 9.24 -9.99
C SER A 234 -6.52 9.59 -10.68
N LEU A 235 -5.98 8.67 -11.48
CA LEU A 235 -4.81 8.94 -12.32
C LEU A 235 -5.11 10.01 -13.38
N GLY A 236 -6.25 9.90 -14.08
CA GLY A 236 -6.69 10.89 -15.07
C GLY A 236 -6.87 12.28 -14.46
N GLU A 237 -7.49 12.37 -13.29
CA GLU A 237 -7.64 13.63 -12.57
C GLU A 237 -6.28 14.22 -12.16
N ALA A 238 -5.35 13.40 -11.67
CA ALA A 238 -4.01 13.86 -11.33
C ALA A 238 -3.28 14.40 -12.55
N VAL A 239 -3.33 13.70 -13.67
CA VAL A 239 -2.74 14.12 -14.96
C VAL A 239 -3.35 15.46 -15.42
N LYS A 240 -4.67 15.61 -15.33
CA LYS A 240 -5.38 16.84 -15.66
C LYS A 240 -4.95 18.02 -14.77
N LEU A 241 -4.79 17.80 -13.47
CA LEU A 241 -4.27 18.79 -12.53
C LEU A 241 -2.80 19.18 -12.84
N ILE A 242 -2.00 18.27 -13.38
CA ILE A 242 -0.60 18.51 -13.71
C ILE A 242 -0.45 19.35 -14.99
N GLY A 243 -1.09 18.94 -16.08
CA GLY A 243 -0.86 19.50 -17.41
C GLY A 243 -2.10 19.84 -18.22
N GLY A 244 -3.28 19.95 -17.57
CA GLY A 244 -4.53 20.32 -18.23
C GLY A 244 -5.07 19.27 -19.19
N GLU A 245 -5.94 19.73 -20.10
CA GLU A 245 -6.64 18.86 -21.06
C GLU A 245 -5.69 18.19 -22.07
N ASP A 246 -4.62 18.84 -22.47
CA ASP A 246 -3.68 18.28 -23.46
C ASP A 246 -2.95 17.06 -22.90
N LEU A 247 -2.46 17.14 -21.66
CA LEU A 247 -1.81 16.02 -21.01
C LEU A 247 -2.83 14.92 -20.68
N PHE A 248 -4.05 15.27 -20.32
CA PHE A 248 -5.15 14.33 -20.09
C PHE A 248 -5.51 13.55 -21.36
N ASN A 249 -5.61 14.22 -22.52
CA ASN A 249 -5.85 13.53 -23.80
C ASN A 249 -4.72 12.55 -24.16
N SER A 250 -3.49 12.91 -23.82
CA SER A 250 -2.33 11.98 -23.97
C SER A 250 -2.47 10.77 -23.03
N TYR A 251 -2.99 10.97 -21.83
CA TYR A 251 -3.24 9.89 -20.86
C TYR A 251 -4.34 8.93 -21.37
N ILE A 252 -5.43 9.44 -21.93
CA ILE A 252 -6.47 8.58 -22.51
C ILE A 252 -5.88 7.65 -23.60
N LYS A 253 -5.08 8.20 -24.51
CA LYS A 253 -4.38 7.39 -25.52
C LYS A 253 -3.41 6.37 -24.90
N TYR A 254 -2.72 6.76 -23.84
CA TYR A 254 -1.80 5.88 -23.13
C TYR A 254 -2.50 4.67 -22.52
N ILE A 255 -3.66 4.85 -21.86
CA ILE A 255 -4.41 3.71 -21.28
C ILE A 255 -5.01 2.79 -22.35
N GLU A 256 -5.48 3.34 -23.47
CA GLU A 256 -6.01 2.56 -24.61
C GLU A 256 -4.96 1.63 -25.22
N VAL A 257 -3.72 2.12 -25.34
CA VAL A 257 -2.63 1.36 -25.99
C VAL A 257 -1.98 0.33 -25.06
N ASN A 258 -1.86 0.66 -23.75
CA ASN A 258 -0.99 -0.11 -22.86
C ASN A 258 -1.69 -1.27 -22.13
N ASN A 259 -2.99 -1.46 -22.31
CA ASN A 259 -3.78 -2.53 -21.65
C ASN A 259 -3.19 -2.89 -20.27
N ILE A 260 -3.33 -1.97 -19.28
CA ILE A 260 -2.50 -1.90 -18.08
C ILE A 260 -2.73 -3.14 -17.21
N ASN A 261 -1.89 -4.15 -17.36
CA ASN A 261 -1.92 -5.37 -16.57
C ASN A 261 -0.81 -5.29 -15.50
N TYR A 262 -1.21 -5.21 -14.24
CA TYR A 262 -0.26 -5.10 -13.13
C TYR A 262 0.10 -6.48 -12.59
N PRO A 263 1.41 -6.85 -12.51
CA PRO A 263 1.81 -8.10 -11.89
C PRO A 263 1.24 -8.23 -10.47
N HIS A 264 0.67 -9.38 -10.16
CA HIS A 264 0.09 -9.73 -8.86
C HIS A 264 -1.13 -8.89 -8.42
N ARG A 265 -1.79 -8.17 -9.35
CA ARG A 265 -3.01 -7.38 -9.10
C ARG A 265 -4.04 -7.69 -10.17
N MET A 266 -4.94 -8.63 -9.90
CA MET A 266 -5.88 -9.15 -10.90
C MET A 266 -5.20 -9.48 -12.24
N GLU A 267 -3.93 -9.90 -12.18
CA GLU A 267 -3.10 -10.23 -13.33
C GLU A 267 -3.64 -11.50 -14.00
N GLN A 268 -4.29 -11.37 -15.15
CA GLN A 268 -4.62 -12.52 -15.98
C GLN A 268 -3.34 -13.00 -16.67
N PHE A 269 -2.75 -14.08 -16.19
CA PHE A 269 -1.46 -14.58 -16.71
C PHE A 269 -1.60 -15.82 -17.58
N LEU A 270 -2.75 -16.51 -17.56
CA LEU A 270 -3.06 -17.66 -18.40
C LEU A 270 -4.53 -17.67 -18.78
N ASN A 271 -4.82 -18.00 -20.03
CA ASN A 271 -6.19 -18.17 -20.55
C ASN A 271 -6.25 -19.35 -21.51
N LEU A 272 -6.93 -20.42 -21.10
CA LEU A 272 -7.15 -21.62 -21.89
C LEU A 272 -8.46 -21.47 -22.68
N LYS A 273 -8.37 -20.88 -23.86
CA LYS A 273 -9.54 -20.52 -24.69
C LYS A 273 -10.44 -21.71 -25.02
N ASN A 274 -9.84 -22.88 -25.29
CA ASN A 274 -10.57 -24.10 -25.68
C ASN A 274 -11.47 -24.63 -24.56
N LYS A 275 -11.10 -24.40 -23.30
CA LYS A 275 -11.83 -24.82 -22.11
C LYS A 275 -12.58 -23.67 -21.44
N ASN A 276 -12.37 -22.45 -21.88
CA ASN A 276 -12.85 -21.21 -21.26
C ASN A 276 -12.43 -21.11 -19.79
N ILE A 277 -11.15 -21.40 -19.50
CA ILE A 277 -10.57 -21.28 -18.16
C ILE A 277 -9.59 -20.12 -18.13
N SER A 278 -9.76 -19.21 -17.16
CA SER A 278 -8.86 -18.07 -16.97
C SER A 278 -8.25 -18.08 -15.58
N PHE A 279 -6.95 -17.83 -15.49
CA PHE A 279 -6.21 -17.77 -14.23
C PHE A 279 -5.77 -16.36 -13.91
N PHE A 280 -6.12 -15.91 -12.71
CA PHE A 280 -5.81 -14.59 -12.20
C PHE A 280 -4.92 -14.67 -10.96
N ASN A 281 -3.85 -13.88 -10.97
CA ASN A 281 -2.96 -13.71 -9.83
C ASN A 281 -3.22 -12.35 -9.18
N ASP A 282 -3.78 -12.38 -7.99
CA ASP A 282 -4.05 -11.22 -7.15
C ASP A 282 -3.39 -11.36 -5.77
N SER A 283 -2.14 -11.85 -5.78
CA SER A 283 -1.36 -12.09 -4.55
C SER A 283 -1.16 -10.82 -3.72
N LYS A 284 -1.35 -9.64 -4.28
CA LYS A 284 -1.29 -8.36 -3.56
C LYS A 284 -2.53 -8.07 -2.71
N ALA A 285 -3.64 -8.76 -2.91
CA ALA A 285 -4.81 -8.68 -2.04
C ALA A 285 -4.48 -9.30 -0.67
N THR A 286 -4.11 -8.47 0.30
CA THR A 286 -3.66 -8.89 1.64
C THR A 286 -4.66 -8.56 2.74
N ASN A 287 -5.88 -8.16 2.38
CA ASN A 287 -6.99 -7.89 3.30
C ASN A 287 -8.32 -8.37 2.70
N TYR A 288 -9.34 -8.50 3.53
CA TYR A 288 -10.66 -9.04 3.14
C TYR A 288 -11.36 -8.17 2.10
N HIS A 289 -11.24 -6.85 2.23
CA HIS A 289 -11.87 -5.95 1.27
C HIS A 289 -11.34 -6.16 -0.15
N ALA A 290 -10.02 -6.27 -0.32
CA ALA A 290 -9.42 -6.50 -1.63
C ALA A 290 -9.93 -7.81 -2.27
N VAL A 291 -10.04 -8.90 -1.50
CA VAL A 291 -10.60 -10.18 -1.98
C VAL A 291 -12.08 -10.04 -2.35
N SER A 292 -12.87 -9.36 -1.50
CA SER A 292 -14.28 -9.12 -1.77
C SER A 292 -14.50 -8.39 -3.10
N GLU A 293 -13.75 -7.32 -3.34
CA GLU A 293 -13.80 -6.56 -4.59
C GLU A 293 -13.30 -7.40 -5.79
N ALA A 294 -12.25 -8.20 -5.61
CA ALA A 294 -11.74 -9.07 -6.66
C ALA A 294 -12.79 -10.08 -7.13
N THR A 295 -13.58 -10.67 -6.22
CA THR A 295 -14.65 -11.61 -6.59
C THR A 295 -15.80 -10.94 -7.33
N LYS A 296 -16.16 -9.71 -6.93
CA LYS A 296 -17.24 -8.94 -7.59
C LYS A 296 -16.95 -8.59 -9.05
N LEU A 297 -15.68 -8.48 -9.45
CA LEU A 297 -15.31 -8.20 -10.85
C LEU A 297 -15.84 -9.24 -11.83
N PHE A 298 -16.14 -10.43 -11.35
CA PHE A 298 -16.64 -11.53 -12.17
C PHE A 298 -18.13 -11.78 -12.03
N SER A 299 -18.85 -11.07 -11.16
CA SER A 299 -20.25 -11.31 -10.81
C SER A 299 -21.23 -11.34 -11.99
N SER A 300 -20.91 -10.66 -13.09
CA SER A 300 -21.73 -10.65 -14.32
C SER A 300 -21.37 -11.76 -15.32
N GLN A 301 -20.37 -12.59 -15.03
CA GLN A 301 -19.94 -13.67 -15.92
C GLN A 301 -20.71 -14.96 -15.64
N ASP A 302 -21.06 -15.67 -16.69
CA ASP A 302 -21.66 -17.01 -16.57
C ASP A 302 -20.53 -18.08 -16.51
N ARG A 303 -19.77 -18.03 -15.42
CA ARG A 303 -18.61 -18.91 -15.18
C ARG A 303 -18.49 -19.19 -13.68
N ASP A 304 -18.06 -20.40 -13.32
CA ASP A 304 -17.78 -20.70 -11.92
C ASP A 304 -16.41 -20.19 -11.49
N CYS A 305 -16.31 -19.63 -10.27
CA CYS A 305 -15.03 -19.16 -9.74
C CYS A 305 -14.51 -20.09 -8.63
N ILE A 306 -13.23 -20.46 -8.73
CA ILE A 306 -12.43 -21.08 -7.68
C ILE A 306 -11.58 -20.00 -7.03
N LEU A 307 -11.88 -19.63 -5.79
CA LEU A 307 -11.12 -18.66 -5.01
C LEU A 307 -10.06 -19.41 -4.17
N ILE A 308 -8.83 -18.93 -4.23
CA ILE A 308 -7.71 -19.46 -3.44
C ILE A 308 -7.24 -18.41 -2.47
N LEU A 309 -7.31 -18.69 -1.18
CA LEU A 309 -6.90 -17.84 -0.08
C LEU A 309 -5.56 -18.30 0.49
N HIS A 310 -4.78 -17.38 1.06
CA HIS A 310 -3.49 -17.72 1.67
C HIS A 310 -2.92 -16.60 2.52
N GLY A 311 -2.29 -16.96 3.65
CA GLY A 311 -1.43 -16.06 4.43
C GLY A 311 -1.97 -15.73 5.81
N ILE A 312 -1.28 -14.81 6.49
CA ILE A 312 -1.64 -14.38 7.84
C ILE A 312 -2.66 -13.25 7.73
N THR A 313 -3.88 -13.47 8.25
CA THR A 313 -4.91 -12.44 8.28
C THR A 313 -4.58 -11.37 9.33
N LYS A 314 -4.88 -10.12 8.98
CA LYS A 314 -4.74 -8.95 9.88
C LYS A 314 -6.09 -8.47 10.41
N GLU A 315 -7.13 -9.16 10.05
CA GLU A 315 -8.50 -8.76 10.37
C GLU A 315 -8.84 -9.06 11.83
N THR A 316 -9.60 -8.16 12.42
CA THR A 316 -10.13 -8.37 13.78
C THR A 316 -11.20 -9.45 13.78
N SER A 317 -11.43 -10.09 14.93
CA SER A 317 -12.38 -11.21 15.09
C SER A 317 -13.83 -10.87 14.69
N GLY A 318 -14.18 -9.59 14.55
CA GLY A 318 -15.53 -9.15 14.13
C GLY A 318 -15.71 -9.00 12.61
N ASN A 319 -14.63 -8.88 11.85
CA ASN A 319 -14.71 -8.70 10.40
C ASN A 319 -14.92 -10.04 9.71
N LYS A 320 -15.82 -10.05 8.71
CA LYS A 320 -16.11 -11.22 7.87
C LYS A 320 -15.69 -10.96 6.43
N LEU A 321 -15.06 -11.95 5.80
CA LEU A 321 -14.83 -11.92 4.37
C LEU A 321 -16.14 -12.26 3.64
N ASN A 322 -16.70 -11.26 2.97
CA ASN A 322 -17.86 -11.43 2.11
C ASN A 322 -17.37 -11.66 0.68
N ILE A 323 -17.79 -12.75 0.07
CA ILE A 323 -17.43 -13.15 -1.29
C ILE A 323 -18.67 -13.15 -2.18
N ASP A 324 -18.47 -12.91 -3.47
CA ASP A 324 -19.53 -12.94 -4.46
C ASP A 324 -20.05 -14.38 -4.70
N SER A 325 -21.33 -14.52 -5.05
CA SER A 325 -21.99 -15.79 -5.31
C SER A 325 -21.45 -16.58 -6.51
N ILE A 326 -20.65 -15.93 -7.37
CA ILE A 326 -19.94 -16.58 -8.48
C ILE A 326 -18.90 -17.59 -7.97
N VAL A 327 -18.38 -17.40 -6.75
CA VAL A 327 -17.42 -18.29 -6.14
C VAL A 327 -18.13 -19.59 -5.72
N LYS A 328 -17.76 -20.71 -6.35
CA LYS A 328 -18.31 -22.03 -6.07
C LYS A 328 -17.40 -22.89 -5.20
N HIS A 329 -16.10 -22.63 -5.26
CA HIS A 329 -15.10 -23.32 -4.45
C HIS A 329 -14.16 -22.32 -3.79
N ILE A 330 -13.82 -22.55 -2.52
CA ILE A 330 -12.83 -21.79 -1.78
C ILE A 330 -11.76 -22.75 -1.29
N VAL A 331 -10.53 -22.55 -1.72
CA VAL A 331 -9.38 -23.34 -1.26
C VAL A 331 -8.63 -22.56 -0.19
N ILE A 332 -8.45 -23.17 0.98
CA ILE A 332 -7.90 -22.51 2.18
C ILE A 332 -6.87 -23.43 2.85
N PRO A 333 -5.62 -22.96 3.10
CA PRO A 333 -4.69 -23.68 3.98
C PRO A 333 -5.24 -23.79 5.41
N LYS A 334 -5.07 -24.95 6.04
CA LYS A 334 -5.60 -25.24 7.40
C LYS A 334 -5.08 -24.30 8.49
N ASP A 335 -3.90 -23.75 8.31
CA ASP A 335 -3.25 -22.82 9.23
C ASP A 335 -3.77 -21.38 9.09
N MET A 336 -4.55 -21.09 8.04
CA MET A 336 -5.12 -19.75 7.82
C MET A 336 -6.37 -19.54 8.69
N ASN A 337 -6.26 -18.65 9.68
CA ASN A 337 -7.41 -18.26 10.48
C ASN A 337 -8.24 -17.22 9.74
N ILE A 338 -9.39 -17.62 9.19
CA ILE A 338 -10.26 -16.78 8.39
C ILE A 338 -11.71 -16.81 8.88
N ASN A 339 -12.34 -15.66 8.93
CA ASN A 339 -13.75 -15.50 9.25
C ASN A 339 -14.56 -15.26 7.97
N LEU A 340 -15.14 -16.32 7.42
CA LEU A 340 -15.97 -16.23 6.23
C LEU A 340 -17.37 -15.71 6.56
N GLY A 341 -17.90 -14.84 5.70
CA GLY A 341 -19.32 -14.49 5.67
C GLY A 341 -20.18 -15.67 5.22
N THR A 342 -21.52 -15.49 5.24
CA THR A 342 -22.45 -16.47 4.68
C THR A 342 -22.23 -16.60 3.17
N ASN A 343 -22.02 -17.84 2.69
CA ASN A 343 -21.85 -18.17 1.28
C ASN A 343 -22.23 -19.63 1.06
N ASP A 344 -22.56 -20.00 -0.19
CA ASP A 344 -22.92 -21.36 -0.59
C ASP A 344 -21.73 -22.10 -1.25
N ALA A 345 -20.52 -21.53 -1.18
CA ALA A 345 -19.32 -22.11 -1.79
C ALA A 345 -18.86 -23.35 -1.02
N ASN A 346 -18.37 -24.34 -1.74
CA ASN A 346 -17.72 -25.51 -1.16
C ASN A 346 -16.32 -25.13 -0.65
N ILE A 347 -16.08 -25.29 0.66
CA ILE A 347 -14.80 -24.98 1.29
C ILE A 347 -13.90 -26.21 1.28
N ILE A 348 -12.72 -26.07 0.71
CA ILE A 348 -11.72 -27.13 0.57
C ILE A 348 -10.48 -26.72 1.37
N TYR A 349 -10.19 -27.48 2.42
CA TYR A 349 -8.99 -27.26 3.21
C TYR A 349 -7.81 -28.08 2.67
N ILE A 350 -6.67 -27.41 2.49
CA ILE A 350 -5.39 -28.00 2.11
C ILE A 350 -4.42 -27.93 3.30
N GLU A 351 -3.44 -28.82 3.37
CA GLU A 351 -2.45 -28.77 4.48
C GLU A 351 -1.61 -27.50 4.40
N ASN A 352 -1.18 -27.16 3.19
CA ASN A 352 -0.39 -25.96 2.93
C ASN A 352 -0.55 -25.54 1.45
N ILE A 353 0.00 -24.37 1.09
CA ILE A 353 -0.10 -23.80 -0.27
C ILE A 353 0.56 -24.69 -1.35
N TYR A 354 1.48 -25.59 -0.96
CA TYR A 354 2.17 -26.47 -1.89
C TYR A 354 1.29 -27.58 -2.46
N ASP A 355 0.13 -27.87 -1.81
CA ASP A 355 -0.85 -28.85 -2.26
C ASP A 355 -1.81 -28.30 -3.32
N ILE A 356 -1.69 -27.03 -3.67
CA ILE A 356 -2.64 -26.33 -4.56
C ILE A 356 -2.69 -26.98 -5.96
N LYS A 357 -1.55 -27.50 -6.46
CA LYS A 357 -1.49 -28.17 -7.75
C LYS A 357 -2.46 -29.35 -7.82
N VAL A 358 -2.29 -30.30 -6.92
CA VAL A 358 -3.12 -31.52 -6.85
C VAL A 358 -4.59 -31.17 -6.60
N THR A 359 -4.83 -30.15 -5.79
CA THR A 359 -6.20 -29.69 -5.50
C THR A 359 -6.86 -29.15 -6.76
N LEU A 360 -6.17 -28.30 -7.52
CA LEU A 360 -6.71 -27.74 -8.76
C LEU A 360 -6.87 -28.78 -9.87
N GLU A 361 -5.95 -29.75 -10.00
CA GLU A 361 -6.09 -30.87 -10.94
C GLU A 361 -7.39 -31.65 -10.74
N ASN A 362 -7.89 -31.72 -9.49
CA ASN A 362 -9.16 -32.39 -9.16
C ASN A 362 -10.40 -31.47 -9.27
N LEU A 363 -10.22 -30.16 -9.30
CA LEU A 363 -11.34 -29.20 -9.29
C LEU A 363 -11.60 -28.56 -10.66
N LEU A 364 -10.58 -28.53 -11.52
CA LEU A 364 -10.69 -27.85 -12.80
C LEU A 364 -11.70 -28.55 -13.72
N SER A 365 -12.59 -27.76 -14.25
CA SER A 365 -13.53 -28.12 -15.30
C SER A 365 -13.64 -26.97 -16.32
N ASN A 366 -14.37 -27.19 -17.40
CA ASN A 366 -14.59 -26.11 -18.37
C ASN A 366 -15.39 -24.95 -17.78
N ASN A 367 -15.21 -23.77 -18.36
CA ASN A 367 -15.98 -22.57 -18.04
C ASN A 367 -15.71 -22.02 -16.60
N GLN A 368 -14.43 -21.93 -16.22
CA GLN A 368 -14.04 -21.52 -14.88
C GLN A 368 -13.08 -20.33 -14.83
N ILE A 369 -13.13 -19.66 -13.70
CA ILE A 369 -12.17 -18.65 -13.28
C ILE A 369 -11.41 -19.21 -12.07
N VAL A 370 -10.09 -19.19 -12.12
CA VAL A 370 -9.23 -19.51 -10.98
C VAL A 370 -8.62 -18.20 -10.49
N LEU A 371 -9.04 -17.77 -9.31
CA LEU A 371 -8.65 -16.49 -8.71
C LEU A 371 -7.77 -16.74 -7.46
N PHE A 372 -6.49 -16.40 -7.55
CA PHE A 372 -5.58 -16.38 -6.41
C PHE A 372 -5.59 -14.99 -5.77
N SER A 373 -6.54 -14.75 -4.84
CA SER A 373 -6.70 -13.50 -4.11
C SER A 373 -6.64 -13.78 -2.61
N CYS A 374 -5.53 -13.46 -2.00
CA CYS A 374 -5.03 -14.17 -0.81
C CYS A 374 -5.70 -13.81 0.52
N GLY A 375 -6.13 -12.56 0.74
CA GLY A 375 -6.79 -12.11 1.98
C GLY A 375 -5.89 -12.01 3.22
N GLY A 376 -4.62 -12.43 3.12
CA GLY A 376 -3.63 -12.40 4.18
C GLY A 376 -2.24 -11.99 3.70
N SER A 377 -1.39 -11.56 4.64
CA SER A 377 0.01 -11.26 4.34
C SER A 377 0.78 -12.53 3.98
N SER A 378 1.87 -12.40 3.20
CA SER A 378 2.62 -13.55 2.67
C SER A 378 3.72 -14.09 3.59
N PHE A 379 3.96 -13.44 4.72
CA PHE A 379 5.17 -13.65 5.54
C PHE A 379 5.22 -14.97 6.33
N ASN A 380 4.18 -15.81 6.26
CA ASN A 380 4.25 -17.17 6.80
C ASN A 380 5.14 -18.09 5.95
N ASP A 381 5.03 -18.04 4.60
CA ASP A 381 5.70 -18.97 3.69
C ASP A 381 6.60 -18.28 2.65
N PHE A 382 6.45 -16.97 2.45
CA PHE A 382 7.13 -16.22 1.39
C PHE A 382 7.76 -14.92 1.93
N GLN A 383 8.83 -14.45 1.29
CA GLN A 383 9.48 -13.18 1.68
C GLN A 383 8.60 -11.96 1.43
N ASN A 384 7.74 -12.04 0.41
CA ASN A 384 6.83 -10.97 0.01
C ASN A 384 5.70 -11.52 -0.87
N TYR A 385 4.73 -10.67 -1.22
CA TYR A 385 3.61 -11.05 -2.07
C TYR A 385 4.03 -11.36 -3.52
N GLN A 386 5.14 -10.80 -4.01
CA GLN A 386 5.65 -11.09 -5.36
C GLN A 386 6.14 -12.54 -5.43
N ASP A 387 6.92 -12.98 -4.45
CA ASP A 387 7.39 -14.37 -4.37
C ASP A 387 6.21 -15.33 -4.32
N ARG A 388 5.19 -15.03 -3.50
CA ARG A 388 3.96 -15.81 -3.42
C ARG A 388 3.23 -15.88 -4.75
N GLY A 389 3.04 -14.76 -5.42
CA GLY A 389 2.37 -14.71 -6.72
C GLY A 389 3.16 -15.38 -7.85
N ASN A 390 4.49 -15.26 -7.84
CA ASN A 390 5.36 -15.97 -8.79
C ASN A 390 5.34 -17.48 -8.57
N TYR A 391 5.30 -17.91 -7.31
CA TYR A 391 5.13 -19.32 -6.95
C TYR A 391 3.82 -19.88 -7.52
N PHE A 392 2.69 -19.18 -7.32
CA PHE A 392 1.40 -19.58 -7.88
C PHE A 392 1.47 -19.70 -9.41
N LYS A 393 1.98 -18.69 -10.10
CA LYS A 393 2.13 -18.74 -11.57
C LYS A 393 2.96 -19.94 -12.02
N LYS A 394 4.09 -20.20 -11.35
CA LYS A 394 4.97 -21.34 -11.65
C LYS A 394 4.26 -22.67 -11.51
N ILE A 395 3.46 -22.85 -10.46
CA ILE A 395 2.67 -24.08 -10.27
C ILE A 395 1.68 -24.26 -11.39
N ILE A 396 0.86 -23.27 -11.70
CA ILE A 396 -0.16 -23.36 -12.73
C ILE A 396 0.46 -23.67 -14.10
N LEU A 397 1.56 -23.00 -14.46
CA LEU A 397 2.27 -23.26 -15.72
C LEU A 397 2.96 -24.63 -15.77
N SER A 398 3.11 -25.32 -14.63
CA SER A 398 3.65 -26.69 -14.55
C SER A 398 2.57 -27.77 -14.57
N MET A 399 1.30 -27.42 -14.67
CA MET A 399 0.19 -28.35 -14.77
C MET A 399 -0.03 -28.76 -16.22
N ASP A 400 -0.27 -30.04 -16.48
CA ASP A 400 -0.66 -30.57 -17.79
C ASP A 400 -2.15 -30.30 -18.04
N ILE A 401 -2.50 -29.00 -18.19
CA ILE A 401 -3.90 -28.57 -18.33
C ILE A 401 -4.39 -28.72 -19.77
N GLU A 402 -3.49 -28.87 -20.75
CA GLU A 402 -3.85 -28.98 -22.17
C GLU A 402 -4.54 -30.31 -22.51
N ASP A 403 -4.27 -31.38 -21.76
CA ASP A 403 -4.76 -32.74 -22.01
C ASP A 403 -5.84 -33.26 -21.04
N ALA A 404 -6.28 -32.46 -20.06
CA ALA A 404 -7.30 -32.85 -19.09
C ALA A 404 -8.72 -32.48 -19.53
#